data_37434e367f02a8c3e390da76e0560927
#
_entry.id   37434e367f02a8c3e390da76e0560927
#
_cell.length_a   1.000
_cell.length_b   1.000
_cell.length_c   1.000
_cell.angle_alpha   90.00
_cell.angle_beta   90.00
_cell.angle_gamma   90.00
#
_symmetry.space_group_name_H-M   'P 1'
#
loop_
_entity.id
_entity.type
_entity.pdbx_description
1 polymer ?
#
loop_
_entity_poly.entity_id
_entity_poly.type
_entity_poly.pdbx_seq_one_letter_code
_entity_poly.pdbx_strand_id
1 'polypeptide(L)'
;DTLDILVFGNDAKIIPLKQLPYLKVGPYHTNTVAGLQLAMDILKKKKNNNKQILMITDGKPSCLKLSDGSYYKNSSGLDSRITNKCYNMAKQAKKLNIPITTFMIARDAYLQHFVREFAKANNGKAFYTGLDNLGEMIFEDYESNRKRKI
;
A
#
# COMPACT_ATOMS: atom_id res chain seq x y z
N ASP A 1 13.29 -3.77 -15.83
CA ASP A 1 12.28 -3.41 -14.83
C ASP A 1 12.88 -2.44 -13.80
N THR A 2 12.10 -1.49 -13.30
CA THR A 2 12.50 -0.57 -12.23
C THR A 2 11.67 -0.84 -10.98
N LEU A 3 12.31 -0.71 -9.81
CA LEU A 3 11.69 -0.90 -8.53
C LEU A 3 11.98 0.32 -7.66
N ASP A 4 10.91 0.95 -7.16
CA ASP A 4 11.00 1.99 -6.14
C ASP A 4 10.44 1.43 -4.84
N ILE A 5 11.14 1.68 -3.74
CA ILE A 5 10.75 1.21 -2.41
C ILE A 5 10.34 2.41 -1.58
N LEU A 6 9.15 2.32 -0.98
CA LEU A 6 8.59 3.35 -0.14
C LEU A 6 8.31 2.78 1.24
N VAL A 7 8.51 3.59 2.25
CA VAL A 7 8.04 3.28 3.61
C VAL A 7 7.02 4.34 4.02
N PHE A 8 6.01 3.92 4.77
CA PHE A 8 4.98 4.83 5.24
C PHE A 8 4.62 4.55 6.70
N GLY A 9 4.60 5.60 7.48
CA GLY A 9 4.14 5.64 8.87
C GLY A 9 3.17 6.81 8.96
N ASN A 10 3.52 7.87 9.67
CA ASN A 10 2.76 9.13 9.65
C ASN A 10 2.87 9.82 8.28
N ASP A 11 4.04 9.74 7.68
CA ASP A 11 4.35 10.21 6.34
C ASP A 11 4.86 9.07 5.47
N ALA A 12 5.05 9.33 4.18
CA ALA A 12 5.63 8.39 3.24
C ALA A 12 6.91 8.96 2.65
N LYS A 13 7.90 8.09 2.42
CA LYS A 13 9.17 8.48 1.77
C LYS A 13 9.74 7.36 0.94
N ILE A 14 10.48 7.73 -0.10
CA ILE A 14 11.25 6.78 -0.91
C ILE A 14 12.53 6.46 -0.16
N ILE A 15 12.94 5.19 -0.20
CA ILE A 15 14.21 4.75 0.37
C ILE A 15 15.04 4.00 -0.67
N PRO A 16 16.39 4.15 -0.68
CA PRO A 16 17.24 3.30 -1.48
C PRO A 16 17.21 1.85 -0.98
N LEU A 17 17.31 0.89 -1.89
CA LEU A 17 17.29 -0.54 -1.54
C LEU A 17 18.33 -0.89 -0.47
N LYS A 18 19.52 -0.30 -0.56
CA LYS A 18 20.61 -0.54 0.40
C LYS A 18 20.30 -0.09 1.82
N GLN A 19 19.32 0.81 2.02
CA GLN A 19 18.90 1.26 3.35
C GLN A 19 17.84 0.36 3.97
N LEU A 20 17.22 -0.52 3.18
CA LEU A 20 16.13 -1.37 3.65
C LEU A 20 16.50 -2.20 4.90
N PRO A 21 17.68 -2.85 4.98
CA PRO A 21 18.05 -3.62 6.17
C PRO A 21 18.28 -2.78 7.42
N TYR A 22 18.45 -1.48 7.29
CA TYR A 22 18.77 -0.56 8.39
C TYR A 22 17.59 0.30 8.80
N LEU A 23 16.39 0.02 8.28
CA LEU A 23 15.19 0.76 8.66
C LEU A 23 14.88 0.53 10.14
N LYS A 24 14.65 1.65 10.84
CA LYS A 24 14.17 1.61 12.22
C LYS A 24 12.65 1.74 12.20
N VAL A 25 11.98 0.81 12.86
CA VAL A 25 10.54 0.89 13.08
C VAL A 25 10.31 1.79 14.30
N GLY A 26 9.53 2.84 14.11
CA GLY A 26 9.16 3.74 15.19
C GLY A 26 7.70 3.53 15.61
N PRO A 27 7.25 4.20 16.70
CA PRO A 27 5.86 4.16 17.11
C PRO A 27 5.00 5.04 16.21
N TYR A 28 4.92 4.70 14.94
CA TYR A 28 4.16 5.47 13.94
C TYR A 28 2.75 4.93 13.76
N HIS A 29 1.83 5.80 13.40
CA HIS A 29 0.54 5.43 12.85
C HIS A 29 0.70 4.98 11.39
N THR A 30 -0.37 4.45 10.81
CA THR A 30 -0.37 3.96 9.43
C THR A 30 -1.13 4.93 8.53
N ASN A 31 -0.38 5.73 7.77
CA ASN A 31 -0.94 6.67 6.79
C ASN A 31 -0.89 6.04 5.40
N THR A 32 -1.83 5.16 5.13
CA THR A 32 -1.92 4.45 3.85
C THR A 32 -2.14 5.41 2.67
N VAL A 33 -2.91 6.47 2.88
CA VAL A 33 -3.16 7.49 1.84
C VAL A 33 -1.85 8.14 1.39
N ALA A 34 -0.98 8.51 2.34
CA ALA A 34 0.32 9.11 2.01
C ALA A 34 1.20 8.15 1.22
N GLY A 35 1.24 6.88 1.62
CA GLY A 35 1.99 5.84 0.90
C GLY A 35 1.50 5.68 -0.54
N LEU A 36 0.19 5.55 -0.72
CA LEU A 36 -0.41 5.38 -2.04
C LEU A 36 -0.25 6.62 -2.92
N GLN A 37 -0.40 7.82 -2.34
CA GLN A 37 -0.22 9.07 -3.08
C GLN A 37 1.20 9.17 -3.64
N LEU A 38 2.19 8.91 -2.80
CA LEU A 38 3.60 8.93 -3.23
C LEU A 38 3.86 7.88 -4.31
N ALA A 39 3.38 6.66 -4.13
CA ALA A 39 3.55 5.59 -5.12
C ALA A 39 2.93 5.96 -6.47
N MET A 40 1.72 6.51 -6.46
CA MET A 40 1.04 6.91 -7.69
C MET A 40 1.74 8.09 -8.37
N ASP A 41 2.23 9.06 -7.60
CA ASP A 41 2.97 10.20 -8.15
C ASP A 41 4.25 9.75 -8.85
N ILE A 42 4.95 8.76 -8.29
CA ILE A 42 6.14 8.17 -8.93
C ILE A 42 5.74 7.46 -10.22
N LEU A 43 4.73 6.61 -10.17
CA LEU A 43 4.33 5.79 -11.32
C LEU A 43 3.75 6.63 -12.46
N LYS A 44 3.07 7.73 -12.17
CA LYS A 44 2.57 8.66 -13.20
C LYS A 44 3.70 9.23 -14.06
N LYS A 45 4.88 9.41 -13.48
CA LYS A 45 6.05 9.96 -14.19
C LYS A 45 6.81 8.92 -15.01
N LYS A 46 6.54 7.64 -14.80
CA LYS A 46 7.19 6.56 -15.55
C LYS A 46 6.51 6.37 -16.90
N LYS A 47 7.30 6.10 -17.92
CA LYS A 47 6.80 5.88 -19.29
C LYS A 47 6.33 4.44 -19.54
N ASN A 48 6.62 3.53 -18.63
CA ASN A 48 6.24 2.13 -18.77
C ASN A 48 4.72 1.96 -18.72
N ASN A 49 4.18 1.13 -19.61
CA ASN A 49 2.74 0.84 -19.63
C ASN A 49 2.34 -0.19 -18.57
N ASN A 50 3.29 -0.97 -18.08
CA ASN A 50 3.06 -2.02 -17.10
C ASN A 50 3.50 -1.53 -15.72
N LYS A 51 2.55 -1.07 -14.91
CA LYS A 51 2.77 -0.50 -13.58
C LYS A 51 2.02 -1.30 -12.55
N GLN A 52 2.60 -1.44 -11.35
CA GLN A 52 2.00 -2.20 -10.26
C GLN A 52 2.47 -1.63 -8.92
N ILE A 53 1.60 -1.68 -7.92
CA ILE A 53 1.93 -1.40 -6.53
C ILE A 53 1.81 -2.70 -5.74
N LEU A 54 2.87 -3.03 -4.99
CA LEU A 54 2.85 -4.10 -3.99
C LEU A 54 2.84 -3.44 -2.63
N MET A 55 1.75 -3.61 -1.88
CA MET A 55 1.60 -3.04 -0.55
C MET A 55 1.70 -4.12 0.50
N ILE A 56 2.62 -3.95 1.44
CA ILE A 56 2.82 -4.86 2.56
C ILE A 56 2.39 -4.13 3.82
N THR A 57 1.46 -4.68 4.58
CA THR A 57 0.93 -4.03 5.77
C THR A 57 0.61 -5.02 6.88
N ASP A 58 0.89 -4.60 8.13
CA ASP A 58 0.52 -5.33 9.35
C ASP A 58 -0.51 -4.58 10.18
N GLY A 59 -0.95 -3.39 9.73
CA GLY A 59 -1.87 -2.54 10.47
C GLY A 59 -2.93 -1.87 9.60
N LYS A 60 -4.09 -1.62 10.22
CA LYS A 60 -5.16 -0.86 9.59
C LYS A 60 -4.77 0.61 9.46
N PRO A 61 -5.31 1.34 8.47
CA PRO A 61 -5.07 2.77 8.35
C PRO A 61 -5.58 3.52 9.59
N SER A 62 -4.74 4.39 10.13
CA SER A 62 -5.03 5.10 11.38
C SER A 62 -4.61 6.57 11.38
N CYS A 63 -4.13 7.09 10.26
CA CYS A 63 -3.57 8.43 10.18
C CYS A 63 -3.85 9.07 8.82
N LEU A 64 -4.12 10.38 8.84
CA LEU A 64 -4.17 11.24 7.65
C LEU A 64 -3.41 12.51 7.94
N LYS A 65 -2.76 13.06 6.91
CA LYS A 65 -2.20 14.41 6.98
C LYS A 65 -3.24 15.39 6.45
N LEU A 66 -3.54 16.41 7.24
CA LEU A 66 -4.50 17.46 6.88
C LEU A 66 -3.81 18.56 6.06
N SER A 67 -4.61 19.42 5.42
CA SER A 67 -4.11 20.50 4.55
C SER A 67 -3.26 21.52 5.29
N ASP A 68 -3.46 21.70 6.60
CA ASP A 68 -2.67 22.61 7.44
C ASP A 68 -1.34 22.01 7.92
N GLY A 69 -1.05 20.75 7.54
CA GLY A 69 0.15 20.01 7.94
C GLY A 69 0.01 19.22 9.24
N SER A 70 -1.11 19.35 9.95
CA SER A 70 -1.39 18.54 11.13
C SER A 70 -1.85 17.12 10.74
N TYR A 71 -1.89 16.23 11.73
CA TYR A 71 -2.30 14.84 11.52
C TYR A 71 -3.61 14.55 12.23
N TYR A 72 -4.52 13.89 11.54
CA TYR A 72 -5.70 13.28 12.12
C TYR A 72 -5.37 11.81 12.40
N LYS A 73 -5.54 11.36 13.64
CA LYS A 73 -5.19 10.02 14.07
C LYS A 73 -6.36 9.37 14.79
N ASN A 74 -6.66 8.12 14.44
CA ASN A 74 -7.66 7.32 15.13
C ASN A 74 -7.30 5.84 15.00
N SER A 75 -6.92 5.21 16.11
CA SER A 75 -6.56 3.79 16.17
C SER A 75 -7.70 2.90 16.68
N SER A 76 -8.87 3.46 16.97
CA SER A 76 -10.03 2.73 17.50
C SER A 76 -10.87 2.16 16.35
N GLY A 77 -10.61 0.91 15.97
CA GLY A 77 -11.35 0.24 14.90
C GLY A 77 -11.06 0.85 13.52
N LEU A 78 -12.04 0.82 12.63
CA LEU A 78 -11.97 1.47 11.33
C LEU A 78 -12.65 2.84 11.39
N ASP A 79 -11.93 3.86 10.99
CA ASP A 79 -12.45 5.22 10.89
C ASP A 79 -12.84 5.48 9.42
N SER A 80 -14.12 5.76 9.17
CA SER A 80 -14.62 5.95 7.79
C SER A 80 -14.01 7.16 7.09
N ARG A 81 -13.60 8.20 7.84
CA ARG A 81 -12.89 9.35 7.25
C ARG A 81 -11.57 8.91 6.64
N ILE A 82 -10.86 8.02 7.31
CA ILE A 82 -9.57 7.49 6.86
C ILE A 82 -9.77 6.46 5.75
N THR A 83 -10.63 5.46 5.98
CA THR A 83 -10.80 4.35 5.04
C THR A 83 -11.42 4.80 3.71
N ASN A 84 -12.34 5.77 3.73
CA ASN A 84 -12.93 6.29 2.50
C ASN A 84 -11.89 6.96 1.61
N LYS A 85 -10.94 7.67 2.20
CA LYS A 85 -9.83 8.25 1.42
C LYS A 85 -8.93 7.18 0.83
N CYS A 86 -8.67 6.09 1.56
CA CYS A 86 -7.93 4.95 1.04
C CYS A 86 -8.65 4.30 -0.14
N TYR A 87 -9.96 4.09 -0.03
CA TYR A 87 -10.76 3.50 -1.11
C TYR A 87 -10.80 4.40 -2.35
N ASN A 88 -10.86 5.71 -2.15
CA ASN A 88 -10.77 6.67 -3.27
C ASN A 88 -9.42 6.58 -3.98
N MET A 89 -8.33 6.43 -3.24
CA MET A 89 -7.00 6.22 -3.83
C MET A 89 -6.94 4.91 -4.62
N ALA A 90 -7.54 3.84 -4.09
CA ALA A 90 -7.63 2.56 -4.79
C ALA A 90 -8.38 2.69 -6.12
N LYS A 91 -9.48 3.43 -6.13
CA LYS A 91 -10.26 3.70 -7.34
C LYS A 91 -9.48 4.54 -8.36
N GLN A 92 -8.71 5.53 -7.89
CA GLN A 92 -7.86 6.33 -8.76
C GLN A 92 -6.78 5.47 -9.43
N ALA A 93 -6.13 4.59 -8.67
CA ALA A 93 -5.15 3.67 -9.22
C ALA A 93 -5.78 2.74 -10.26
N LYS A 94 -7.00 2.26 -10.02
CA LYS A 94 -7.75 1.46 -11.00
C LYS A 94 -7.96 2.22 -12.31
N LYS A 95 -8.37 3.49 -12.23
CA LYS A 95 -8.57 4.33 -13.42
C LYS A 95 -7.27 4.54 -14.21
N LEU A 96 -6.13 4.50 -13.54
CA LEU A 96 -4.82 4.63 -14.17
C LEU A 96 -4.24 3.28 -14.62
N ASN A 97 -5.00 2.20 -14.53
CA ASN A 97 -4.57 0.83 -14.82
C ASN A 97 -3.36 0.40 -13.98
N ILE A 98 -3.34 0.81 -12.71
CA ILE A 98 -2.32 0.42 -11.74
C ILE A 98 -2.95 -0.57 -10.76
N PRO A 99 -2.72 -1.88 -10.92
CA PRO A 99 -3.20 -2.87 -9.95
C PRO A 99 -2.40 -2.75 -8.66
N ILE A 100 -3.11 -2.93 -7.53
CA ILE A 100 -2.51 -2.97 -6.20
C ILE A 100 -2.70 -4.37 -5.65
N THR A 101 -1.61 -5.05 -5.31
CA THR A 101 -1.65 -6.30 -4.57
C THR A 101 -1.28 -6.02 -3.13
N THR A 102 -2.13 -6.41 -2.19
CA THR A 102 -1.92 -6.19 -0.77
C THR A 102 -1.59 -7.49 -0.06
N PHE A 103 -0.48 -7.49 0.67
CA PHE A 103 -0.06 -8.61 1.51
C PHE A 103 -0.27 -8.22 2.97
N MET A 104 -1.20 -8.92 3.63
CA MET A 104 -1.48 -8.75 5.05
C MET A 104 -0.61 -9.69 5.86
N ILE A 105 0.10 -9.17 6.85
CA ILE A 105 0.93 -9.99 7.74
C ILE A 105 0.21 -10.27 9.07
N ALA A 106 -0.66 -9.38 9.53
CA ALA A 106 -1.39 -9.53 10.79
C ALA A 106 -2.82 -10.04 10.58
N ARG A 107 -3.33 -10.81 11.55
CA ARG A 107 -4.71 -11.34 11.56
C ARG A 107 -5.64 -10.46 12.39
N ASP A 108 -5.69 -9.18 12.08
CA ASP A 108 -6.63 -8.25 12.68
C ASP A 108 -7.93 -8.24 11.87
N ALA A 109 -9.08 -8.38 12.53
CA ALA A 109 -10.37 -8.42 11.85
C ALA A 109 -10.68 -7.09 11.13
N TYR A 110 -10.28 -5.96 11.72
CA TYR A 110 -10.45 -4.66 11.08
C TYR A 110 -9.56 -4.52 9.85
N LEU A 111 -8.30 -4.98 9.93
CA LEU A 111 -7.40 -4.98 8.79
C LEU A 111 -7.91 -5.86 7.67
N GLN A 112 -8.41 -7.06 7.98
CA GLN A 112 -8.98 -7.97 6.99
C GLN A 112 -10.16 -7.33 6.27
N HIS A 113 -11.07 -6.69 7.00
CA HIS A 113 -12.21 -5.99 6.41
C HIS A 113 -11.75 -4.86 5.50
N PHE A 114 -10.84 -4.02 5.98
CA PHE A 114 -10.28 -2.93 5.21
C PHE A 114 -9.64 -3.43 3.90
N VAL A 115 -8.81 -4.46 3.98
CA VAL A 115 -8.08 -4.97 2.80
C VAL A 115 -9.04 -5.57 1.78
N ARG A 116 -10.10 -6.27 2.22
CA ARG A 116 -11.11 -6.79 1.30
C ARG A 116 -11.82 -5.66 0.52
N GLU A 117 -12.26 -4.63 1.23
CA GLU A 117 -12.93 -3.48 0.61
C GLU A 117 -11.97 -2.69 -0.30
N PHE A 118 -10.72 -2.56 0.12
CA PHE A 118 -9.68 -1.90 -0.66
C PHE A 118 -9.40 -2.65 -1.96
N ALA A 119 -9.25 -3.97 -1.90
CA ALA A 119 -9.05 -4.80 -3.08
C ALA A 119 -10.22 -4.71 -4.05
N LYS A 120 -11.46 -4.72 -3.55
CA LYS A 120 -12.66 -4.53 -4.38
C LYS A 120 -12.64 -3.18 -5.08
N ALA A 121 -12.29 -2.10 -4.38
CA ALA A 121 -12.26 -0.75 -4.93
C ALA A 121 -11.23 -0.62 -6.06
N ASN A 122 -10.11 -1.30 -5.96
CA ASN A 122 -9.04 -1.30 -6.96
C ASN A 122 -9.22 -2.37 -8.04
N ASN A 123 -10.06 -3.38 -7.80
CA ASN A 123 -10.09 -4.63 -8.56
C ASN A 123 -8.73 -5.33 -8.56
N GLY A 124 -8.02 -5.23 -7.44
CA GLY A 124 -6.72 -5.84 -7.20
C GLY A 124 -6.83 -7.14 -6.42
N LYS A 125 -5.70 -7.58 -5.89
CA LYS A 125 -5.60 -8.81 -5.12
C LYS A 125 -5.22 -8.54 -3.68
N ALA A 126 -5.59 -9.44 -2.79
CA ALA A 126 -5.20 -9.42 -1.39
C ALA A 126 -4.81 -10.82 -0.95
N PHE A 127 -3.69 -10.92 -0.23
CA PHE A 127 -3.19 -12.18 0.31
C PHE A 127 -2.89 -12.02 1.79
N TYR A 128 -3.21 -13.03 2.56
CA TYR A 128 -2.74 -13.19 3.92
C TYR A 128 -1.52 -14.10 3.90
N THR A 129 -0.45 -13.71 4.59
CA THR A 129 0.78 -14.51 4.64
C THR A 129 1.52 -14.29 5.96
N GLY A 130 2.33 -15.29 6.37
CA GLY A 130 3.35 -15.11 7.37
C GLY A 130 4.61 -14.49 6.77
N LEU A 131 5.50 -13.98 7.63
CA LEU A 131 6.76 -13.37 7.17
C LEU A 131 7.67 -14.34 6.41
N ASP A 132 7.62 -15.62 6.76
CA ASP A 132 8.44 -16.68 6.16
C ASP A 132 8.07 -16.97 4.69
N ASN A 133 6.81 -16.76 4.29
CA ASN A 133 6.35 -17.01 2.92
C ASN A 133 6.16 -15.75 2.09
N LEU A 134 6.38 -14.57 2.68
CA LEU A 134 6.08 -13.29 2.03
C LEU A 134 6.85 -13.09 0.73
N GLY A 135 8.15 -13.37 0.72
CA GLY A 135 8.99 -13.19 -0.46
C GLY A 135 8.54 -14.02 -1.65
N GLU A 136 8.19 -15.29 -1.41
CA GLU A 136 7.70 -16.18 -2.48
C GLU A 136 6.37 -15.68 -3.06
N MET A 137 5.44 -15.28 -2.21
CA MET A 137 4.14 -14.78 -2.66
C MET A 137 4.26 -13.48 -3.46
N ILE A 138 5.14 -12.58 -3.05
CA ILE A 138 5.43 -11.35 -3.80
C ILE A 138 5.97 -11.69 -5.18
N PHE A 139 6.93 -12.59 -5.25
CA PHE A 139 7.56 -12.98 -6.51
C PHE A 139 6.56 -13.65 -7.46
N GLU A 140 5.73 -14.56 -6.96
CA GLU A 140 4.68 -15.22 -7.76
C GLU A 140 3.67 -14.23 -8.32
N ASP A 141 3.23 -13.27 -7.50
CA ASP A 141 2.29 -12.23 -7.95
C ASP A 141 2.93 -11.33 -9.02
N TYR A 142 4.17 -10.93 -8.80
CA TYR A 142 4.92 -10.12 -9.76
C TYR A 142 5.05 -10.83 -11.11
N GLU A 143 5.44 -12.10 -11.12
CA GLU A 143 5.57 -12.91 -12.33
C GLU A 143 4.22 -13.06 -13.05
N SER A 144 3.16 -13.33 -12.31
CA SER A 144 1.80 -13.47 -12.84
C SER A 144 1.33 -12.19 -13.53
N ASN A 145 1.54 -11.04 -12.90
CA ASN A 145 1.13 -9.75 -13.47
C ASN A 145 1.96 -9.35 -14.68
N ARG A 146 3.24 -9.71 -14.68
CA ARG A 146 4.14 -9.48 -15.82
C ARG A 146 3.67 -10.24 -17.06
N LYS A 147 3.23 -11.47 -16.90
CA LYS A 147 2.79 -12.34 -18.01
C LYS A 147 1.45 -11.93 -18.61
N ARG A 148 0.58 -11.30 -17.84
CA ARG A 148 -0.78 -10.92 -18.30
C ARG A 148 -0.81 -9.82 -19.35
N LYS A 149 0.29 -9.12 -19.57
CA LYS A 149 0.34 -7.93 -20.43
C LYS A 149 1.14 -8.12 -21.71
N ILE A 150 1.40 -9.36 -22.06
CA ILE A 150 2.05 -9.70 -23.33
C ILE A 150 1.01 -9.95 -24.44
#